data_59393147938a1236712d5df471802d9c
#
_entry.id   59393147938a1236712d5df471802d9c
#
_cell.length_a   1.000
_cell.length_b   1.000
_cell.length_c   1.000
_cell.angle_alpha   90.00
_cell.angle_beta   90.00
_cell.angle_gamma   90.00
#
_symmetry.space_group_name_H-M   'P 1'
#
loop_
_entity.id
_entity.type
_entity.pdbx_description
1 polymer ?
#
loop_
_entity_poly.entity_id
_entity_poly.type
_entity_poly.pdbx_seq_one_letter_code
_entity_poly.pdbx_strand_id
1 'polypeptide(L)'
;MKRFFAIFICIATALIFVACTNNSETKISKTETTQISAQNSGGEKSFASIEDYINAEETQKAIDSMKKSYECMYDFDCYAEDNKFVYKYKYLETVGDEALPQIKKAFDEKFEEMKSTVKPLMEQLVGNVKEENPIVVLRFCNSDGSVISEKEYDKTVLDESVSQN
;
A
#
# COMPACT_ATOMS: atom_id res chain seq x y z
N MET A 1 -17.24 10.04 22.44
CA MET A 1 -17.86 9.86 21.11
C MET A 1 -17.40 10.86 20.02
N LYS A 2 -16.92 12.08 20.31
CA LYS A 2 -16.52 13.05 19.27
C LYS A 2 -15.09 12.87 18.70
N ARG A 3 -14.24 12.07 19.33
CA ARG A 3 -12.83 11.88 18.91
C ARG A 3 -12.62 10.78 17.86
N PHE A 4 -13.56 9.83 17.74
CA PHE A 4 -13.48 8.74 16.75
C PHE A 4 -13.80 9.18 15.32
N PHE A 5 -14.57 10.26 15.15
CA PHE A 5 -14.91 10.75 13.80
C PHE A 5 -13.71 11.40 13.07
N ALA A 6 -12.72 11.91 13.82
CA ALA A 6 -11.54 12.53 13.21
C ALA A 6 -10.57 11.48 12.59
N ILE A 7 -10.55 10.26 13.13
CA ILE A 7 -9.69 9.18 12.63
C ILE A 7 -10.22 8.67 11.27
N PHE A 8 -11.54 8.67 11.09
CA PHE A 8 -12.17 8.18 9.86
C PHE A 8 -11.88 9.04 8.61
N ILE A 9 -11.72 10.37 8.80
CA ILE A 9 -11.41 11.29 7.69
C ILE A 9 -9.97 11.14 7.22
N CYS A 10 -9.04 10.76 8.11
CA CYS A 10 -7.63 10.55 7.75
C CYS A 10 -7.40 9.30 6.89
N ILE A 11 -8.23 8.24 7.02
CA ILE A 11 -8.07 7.02 6.21
C ILE A 11 -8.40 7.29 4.73
N ALA A 12 -9.37 8.16 4.47
CA ALA A 12 -9.78 8.49 3.10
C ALA A 12 -8.78 9.41 2.36
N THR A 13 -7.95 10.14 3.11
CA THR A 13 -6.98 11.10 2.53
C THR A 13 -5.53 10.66 2.64
N ALA A 14 -5.21 9.63 3.43
CA ALA A 14 -3.83 9.19 3.67
C ALA A 14 -3.19 8.43 2.49
N LEU A 15 -3.96 8.08 1.47
CA LEU A 15 -3.42 7.59 0.19
C LEU A 15 -3.04 8.75 -0.76
N ILE A 16 -3.36 10.00 -0.36
CA ILE A 16 -3.02 11.20 -1.12
C ILE A 16 -2.41 12.21 -0.13
N PHE A 17 -1.09 12.28 -0.07
CA PHE A 17 -0.30 13.35 0.55
C PHE A 17 -0.48 13.58 2.06
N VAL A 18 0.42 13.06 2.85
CA VAL A 18 0.73 13.63 4.16
C VAL A 18 1.92 14.55 4.04
N ALA A 19 1.65 15.86 3.91
CA ALA A 19 2.58 16.87 4.35
C ALA A 19 2.27 17.16 5.84
N CYS A 20 3.07 16.64 6.76
CA CYS A 20 3.14 17.19 8.10
C CYS A 20 3.80 18.56 7.98
N THR A 21 3.00 19.62 7.91
CA THR A 21 3.49 21.00 7.93
C THR A 21 3.75 21.42 9.36
N ASN A 22 5.03 21.40 9.75
CA ASN A 22 5.51 22.40 10.71
C ASN A 22 5.67 23.71 9.94
N ASN A 23 5.02 24.76 10.44
CA ASN A 23 5.05 26.12 9.93
C ASN A 23 6.48 26.58 9.61
N SER A 24 6.77 26.77 8.34
CA SER A 24 7.72 27.76 7.82
C SER A 24 7.43 27.94 6.35
N GLU A 25 7.11 29.17 5.97
CA GLU A 25 6.88 29.59 4.58
C GLU A 25 8.07 29.21 3.70
N THR A 26 7.86 28.34 2.71
CA THR A 26 8.75 28.30 1.53
C THR A 26 8.01 27.60 0.38
N LYS A 27 7.95 28.29 -0.75
CA LYS A 27 7.61 27.95 -2.14
C LYS A 27 7.16 26.52 -2.43
N ILE A 28 5.98 26.42 -3.04
CA ILE A 28 5.41 25.26 -3.70
C ILE A 28 6.41 24.71 -4.72
N SER A 29 7.08 23.63 -4.36
CA SER A 29 7.80 22.78 -5.29
C SER A 29 6.96 21.51 -5.46
N LYS A 30 6.72 21.13 -6.72
CA LYS A 30 6.00 19.91 -7.09
C LYS A 30 6.56 18.72 -6.31
N THR A 31 5.75 18.13 -5.44
CA THR A 31 6.10 16.90 -4.73
C THR A 31 5.99 15.76 -5.74
N GLU A 32 7.13 15.23 -6.13
CA GLU A 32 7.22 14.00 -6.90
C GLU A 32 6.70 12.85 -6.04
N THR A 33 5.67 12.19 -6.55
CA THR A 33 5.24 10.88 -6.07
C THR A 33 6.45 9.95 -6.16
N THR A 34 6.95 9.46 -5.02
CA THR A 34 7.98 8.43 -4.99
C THR A 34 7.36 7.13 -5.52
N GLN A 35 7.29 7.04 -6.84
CA GLN A 35 7.07 5.77 -7.52
C GLN A 35 8.37 4.99 -7.41
N ILE A 36 8.27 3.72 -7.04
CA ILE A 36 9.38 2.78 -7.17
C ILE A 36 9.64 2.67 -8.68
N SER A 37 10.49 3.54 -9.22
CA SER A 37 10.89 3.50 -10.62
C SER A 37 12.06 2.55 -10.75
N ALA A 38 11.79 1.25 -10.75
CA ALA A 38 12.71 0.31 -11.38
C ALA A 38 12.67 0.60 -12.90
N GLN A 39 13.78 0.98 -13.47
CA GLN A 39 13.91 1.24 -14.92
C GLN A 39 13.44 -0.02 -15.68
N ASN A 40 12.35 0.13 -16.40
CA ASN A 40 11.84 -0.88 -17.31
C ASN A 40 12.74 -0.92 -18.56
N SER A 41 13.87 -1.59 -18.45
CA SER A 41 14.63 -2.04 -19.61
C SER A 41 14.04 -3.41 -19.97
N GLY A 42 13.39 -3.51 -21.14
CA GLY A 42 12.82 -4.75 -21.71
C GLY A 42 13.88 -5.84 -21.85
N GLY A 43 14.24 -6.46 -20.75
CA GLY A 43 15.24 -7.48 -20.54
C GLY A 43 14.66 -8.64 -19.73
N GLU A 44 15.41 -9.70 -19.65
CA GLU A 44 15.13 -10.90 -18.87
C GLU A 44 14.73 -10.51 -17.42
N LYS A 45 13.63 -11.12 -16.90
CA LYS A 45 13.14 -10.86 -15.53
C LYS A 45 14.25 -11.04 -14.51
N SER A 46 14.47 -10.02 -13.70
CA SER A 46 15.66 -9.88 -12.86
C SER A 46 15.62 -10.72 -11.60
N PHE A 47 14.42 -11.00 -11.07
CA PHE A 47 14.23 -11.68 -9.78
C PHE A 47 13.56 -13.04 -9.97
N ALA A 48 14.06 -14.06 -9.26
CA ALA A 48 13.50 -15.40 -9.33
C ALA A 48 12.15 -15.50 -8.60
N SER A 49 11.98 -14.72 -7.54
CA SER A 49 10.79 -14.73 -6.68
C SER A 49 10.39 -13.32 -6.21
N ILE A 50 9.20 -13.20 -5.63
CA ILE A 50 8.76 -11.98 -4.93
C ILE A 50 9.65 -11.69 -3.72
N GLU A 51 10.11 -12.73 -3.02
CA GLU A 51 11.02 -12.58 -1.90
C GLU A 51 12.35 -11.94 -2.34
N ASP A 52 12.94 -12.40 -3.46
CA ASP A 52 14.17 -11.80 -4.00
C ASP A 52 13.94 -10.33 -4.39
N TYR A 53 12.78 -10.02 -4.97
CA TYR A 53 12.42 -8.65 -5.33
C TYR A 53 12.28 -7.75 -4.10
N ILE A 54 11.62 -8.23 -3.03
CA ILE A 54 11.48 -7.50 -1.77
C ILE A 54 12.85 -7.26 -1.13
N ASN A 55 13.73 -8.25 -1.15
CA ASN A 55 15.06 -8.18 -0.53
C ASN A 55 16.07 -7.34 -1.34
N ALA A 56 15.73 -6.91 -2.54
CA ALA A 56 16.58 -6.02 -3.31
C ALA A 56 16.75 -4.66 -2.62
N GLU A 57 17.96 -4.11 -2.65
CA GLU A 57 18.33 -2.87 -1.93
C GLU A 57 17.41 -1.69 -2.26
N GLU A 58 17.05 -1.52 -3.54
CA GLU A 58 16.17 -0.45 -3.98
C GLU A 58 14.74 -0.61 -3.45
N THR A 59 14.22 -1.84 -3.45
CA THR A 59 12.90 -2.16 -2.91
C THR A 59 12.88 -1.94 -1.39
N GLN A 60 13.91 -2.35 -0.66
CA GLN A 60 14.03 -2.12 0.78
C GLN A 60 14.06 -0.64 1.12
N LYS A 61 14.80 0.20 0.36
CA LYS A 61 14.80 1.66 0.56
C LYS A 61 13.40 2.27 0.38
N ALA A 62 12.65 1.78 -0.59
CA ALA A 62 11.27 2.24 -0.81
C ALA A 62 10.33 1.79 0.33
N ILE A 63 10.46 0.55 0.81
CA ILE A 63 9.72 0.04 1.97
C ILE A 63 10.04 0.86 3.22
N ASP A 64 11.31 1.18 3.48
CA ASP A 64 11.71 2.01 4.61
C ASP A 64 11.13 3.43 4.54
N SER A 65 11.05 3.99 3.34
CA SER A 65 10.40 5.29 3.12
C SER A 65 8.90 5.22 3.42
N MET A 66 8.23 4.15 3.01
CA MET A 66 6.82 3.91 3.34
C MET A 66 6.63 3.70 4.85
N LYS A 67 7.48 2.93 5.52
CA LYS A 67 7.45 2.75 6.99
C LYS A 67 7.46 4.10 7.70
N LYS A 68 8.35 5.00 7.33
CA LYS A 68 8.42 6.36 7.88
C LYS A 68 7.15 7.19 7.60
N SER A 69 6.57 7.03 6.42
CA SER A 69 5.36 7.77 6.04
C SER A 69 4.13 7.34 6.83
N TYR A 70 4.10 6.09 7.28
CA TYR A 70 2.96 5.51 8.01
C TYR A 70 3.17 5.41 9.51
N GLU A 71 4.37 5.70 10.05
CA GLU A 71 4.76 5.47 11.45
C GLU A 71 3.83 6.12 12.50
N CYS A 72 3.10 7.17 12.14
CA CYS A 72 2.16 7.81 13.06
C CYS A 72 0.77 7.13 13.12
N MET A 73 0.47 6.20 12.20
CA MET A 73 -0.84 5.56 12.09
C MET A 73 -0.77 4.04 12.13
N TYR A 74 0.27 3.47 11.55
CA TYR A 74 0.42 2.04 11.37
C TYR A 74 1.84 1.58 11.69
N ASP A 75 1.96 0.39 12.25
CA ASP A 75 3.14 -0.46 12.14
C ASP A 75 3.05 -1.14 10.75
N PHE A 76 3.79 -0.57 9.79
CA PHE A 76 3.73 -0.98 8.40
C PHE A 76 4.86 -1.96 8.07
N ASP A 77 4.53 -3.00 7.31
CA ASP A 77 5.51 -3.96 6.84
C ASP A 77 5.17 -4.49 5.44
N CYS A 78 6.22 -4.94 4.71
CA CYS A 78 6.08 -5.62 3.43
C CYS A 78 6.86 -6.93 3.47
N TYR A 79 6.24 -8.02 3.00
CA TYR A 79 6.86 -9.32 2.94
C TYR A 79 6.28 -10.19 1.82
N ALA A 80 7.01 -11.25 1.48
CA ALA A 80 6.52 -12.28 0.56
C ALA A 80 5.77 -13.38 1.34
N GLU A 81 4.67 -13.86 0.76
CA GLU A 81 3.91 -15.02 1.22
C GLU A 81 3.55 -15.84 -0.02
N ASP A 82 4.32 -16.88 -0.31
CA ASP A 82 4.27 -17.62 -1.58
C ASP A 82 4.43 -16.69 -2.80
N ASN A 83 3.44 -16.67 -3.71
CA ASN A 83 3.40 -15.79 -4.88
C ASN A 83 2.79 -14.41 -4.58
N LYS A 84 2.71 -14.01 -3.30
CA LYS A 84 2.07 -12.76 -2.86
C LYS A 84 3.09 -11.75 -2.37
N PHE A 85 2.92 -10.51 -2.82
CA PHE A 85 3.55 -9.33 -2.24
C PHE A 85 2.57 -8.72 -1.26
N VAL A 86 2.81 -8.85 0.05
CA VAL A 86 1.89 -8.42 1.10
C VAL A 86 2.30 -7.06 1.66
N TYR A 87 1.40 -6.08 1.56
CA TYR A 87 1.45 -4.84 2.33
C TYR A 87 0.62 -5.02 3.59
N LYS A 88 1.25 -5.00 4.75
CA LYS A 88 0.60 -5.16 6.05
C LYS A 88 0.56 -3.82 6.78
N TYR A 89 -0.64 -3.36 7.08
CA TYR A 89 -0.91 -2.17 7.87
C TYR A 89 -1.50 -2.58 9.21
N LYS A 90 -0.72 -2.54 10.28
CA LYS A 90 -1.18 -2.87 11.62
C LYS A 90 -1.44 -1.58 12.39
N TYR A 91 -2.67 -1.38 12.87
CA TYR A 91 -3.02 -0.23 13.69
C TYR A 91 -2.15 -0.18 14.96
N LEU A 92 -1.72 1.02 15.35
CA LEU A 92 -0.96 1.23 16.59
C LEU A 92 -1.86 1.11 17.82
N GLU A 93 -3.12 1.50 17.70
CA GLU A 93 -4.11 1.40 18.76
C GLU A 93 -5.16 0.34 18.45
N THR A 94 -5.70 -0.28 19.49
CA THR A 94 -6.74 -1.31 19.34
C THR A 94 -8.03 -0.70 18.83
N VAL A 95 -8.51 -1.23 17.71
CA VAL A 95 -9.86 -0.99 17.20
C VAL A 95 -10.83 -1.88 17.99
N GLY A 96 -11.74 -1.26 18.70
CA GLY A 96 -12.74 -2.02 19.49
C GLY A 96 -13.79 -2.69 18.61
N ASP A 97 -14.37 -3.79 19.11
CA ASP A 97 -15.32 -4.63 18.39
C ASP A 97 -16.52 -3.88 17.82
N GLU A 98 -16.98 -2.82 18.51
CA GLU A 98 -18.11 -2.00 18.06
C GLU A 98 -17.79 -1.23 16.76
N ALA A 99 -16.51 -0.89 16.51
CA ALA A 99 -16.07 -0.14 15.32
C ALA A 99 -15.70 -1.04 14.14
N LEU A 100 -15.34 -2.30 14.40
CA LEU A 100 -14.86 -3.23 13.36
C LEU A 100 -15.81 -3.38 12.16
N PRO A 101 -17.15 -3.54 12.33
CA PRO A 101 -18.04 -3.68 11.17
C PRO A 101 -18.05 -2.47 10.25
N GLN A 102 -17.97 -1.26 10.83
CA GLN A 102 -17.96 -0.01 10.05
C GLN A 102 -16.64 0.16 9.32
N ILE A 103 -15.52 -0.16 9.98
CA ILE A 103 -14.19 -0.09 9.39
C ILE A 103 -14.07 -1.09 8.25
N LYS A 104 -14.50 -2.33 8.46
CA LYS A 104 -14.50 -3.35 7.40
C LYS A 104 -15.29 -2.90 6.18
N LYS A 105 -16.50 -2.39 6.37
CA LYS A 105 -17.32 -1.86 5.28
C LYS A 105 -16.61 -0.73 4.53
N ALA A 106 -15.96 0.19 5.26
CA ALA A 106 -15.22 1.29 4.65
C ALA A 106 -14.02 0.80 3.82
N PHE A 107 -13.32 -0.26 4.25
CA PHE A 107 -12.27 -0.88 3.44
C PHE A 107 -12.84 -1.54 2.20
N ASP A 108 -13.94 -2.30 2.32
CA ASP A 108 -14.57 -2.98 1.19
C ASP A 108 -14.97 -1.98 0.09
N GLU A 109 -15.48 -0.80 0.47
CA GLU A 109 -15.79 0.30 -0.45
C GLU A 109 -14.53 0.92 -1.08
N LYS A 110 -13.43 1.03 -0.32
CA LYS A 110 -12.18 1.64 -0.77
C LYS A 110 -11.31 0.74 -1.62
N PHE A 111 -11.39 -0.57 -1.48
CA PHE A 111 -10.54 -1.50 -2.23
C PHE A 111 -10.67 -1.35 -3.75
N GLU A 112 -11.85 -0.99 -4.25
CA GLU A 112 -12.02 -0.73 -5.67
C GLU A 112 -11.24 0.52 -6.14
N GLU A 113 -11.22 1.56 -5.33
CA GLU A 113 -10.45 2.78 -5.61
C GLU A 113 -8.93 2.52 -5.55
N MET A 114 -8.50 1.58 -4.70
CA MET A 114 -7.08 1.22 -4.52
C MET A 114 -6.49 0.47 -5.72
N LYS A 115 -7.29 -0.05 -6.65
CA LYS A 115 -6.80 -0.70 -7.87
C LYS A 115 -5.82 0.19 -8.64
N SER A 116 -6.13 1.47 -8.78
CA SER A 116 -5.25 2.42 -9.45
C SER A 116 -3.90 2.61 -8.76
N THR A 117 -3.86 2.46 -7.44
CA THR A 117 -2.63 2.54 -6.63
C THR A 117 -1.81 1.25 -6.72
N VAL A 118 -2.48 0.10 -6.81
CA VAL A 118 -1.84 -1.23 -6.90
C VAL A 118 -1.31 -1.50 -8.31
N LYS A 119 -1.96 -0.98 -9.35
CA LYS A 119 -1.60 -1.23 -10.75
C LYS A 119 -0.10 -1.01 -11.07
N PRO A 120 0.55 0.11 -10.71
CA PRO A 120 1.97 0.32 -10.98
C PRO A 120 2.87 -0.73 -10.32
N LEU A 121 2.55 -1.18 -9.12
CA LEU A 121 3.28 -2.25 -8.46
C LEU A 121 3.09 -3.58 -9.19
N MET A 122 1.86 -3.90 -9.59
CA MET A 122 1.60 -5.11 -10.36
C MET A 122 2.38 -5.12 -11.69
N GLU A 123 2.44 -3.99 -12.38
CA GLU A 123 3.25 -3.82 -13.60
C GLU A 123 4.74 -4.13 -13.33
N GLN A 124 5.26 -3.65 -12.20
CA GLN A 124 6.64 -3.93 -11.79
C GLN A 124 6.86 -5.41 -11.46
N LEU A 125 5.97 -6.03 -10.70
CA LEU A 125 6.08 -7.45 -10.37
C LEU A 125 6.05 -8.31 -11.64
N VAL A 126 5.09 -8.08 -12.53
CA VAL A 126 4.98 -8.82 -13.80
C VAL A 126 6.21 -8.60 -14.69
N GLY A 127 6.79 -7.39 -14.68
CA GLY A 127 7.95 -7.04 -15.50
C GLY A 127 9.28 -7.57 -14.95
N ASN A 128 9.43 -7.69 -13.64
CA ASN A 128 10.73 -7.95 -13.02
C ASN A 128 10.84 -9.32 -12.33
N VAL A 129 9.74 -9.95 -11.96
CA VAL A 129 9.75 -11.23 -11.22
C VAL A 129 9.37 -12.38 -12.14
N LYS A 130 10.06 -13.52 -12.02
CA LYS A 130 9.78 -14.75 -12.82
C LYS A 130 8.49 -15.44 -12.41
N GLU A 131 7.92 -15.06 -11.27
CA GLU A 131 6.62 -15.57 -10.82
C GLU A 131 5.55 -15.35 -11.90
N GLU A 132 4.85 -16.42 -12.27
CA GLU A 132 3.88 -16.37 -13.38
C GLU A 132 2.60 -15.63 -13.01
N ASN A 133 2.17 -15.77 -11.74
CA ASN A 133 0.93 -15.21 -11.24
C ASN A 133 1.16 -14.47 -9.92
N PRO A 134 1.87 -13.32 -9.95
CA PRO A 134 2.05 -12.53 -8.75
C PRO A 134 0.72 -11.96 -8.27
N ILE A 135 0.55 -11.87 -6.96
CA ILE A 135 -0.61 -11.30 -6.29
C ILE A 135 -0.12 -10.18 -5.37
N VAL A 136 -0.79 -9.05 -5.39
CA VAL A 136 -0.59 -7.97 -4.41
C VAL A 136 -1.67 -8.06 -3.36
N VAL A 137 -1.29 -8.07 -2.10
CA VAL A 137 -2.21 -8.16 -0.97
C VAL A 137 -2.14 -6.88 -0.15
N LEU A 138 -3.27 -6.25 0.11
CA LEU A 138 -3.41 -5.20 1.10
C LEU A 138 -4.07 -5.80 2.34
N ARG A 139 -3.34 -5.88 3.46
CA ARG A 139 -3.76 -6.51 4.71
C ARG A 139 -3.79 -5.48 5.83
N PHE A 140 -4.98 -5.22 6.36
CA PHE A 140 -5.19 -4.32 7.49
C PHE A 140 -5.45 -5.13 8.74
N CYS A 141 -4.64 -4.90 9.77
CA CYS A 141 -4.67 -5.64 11.03
C CYS A 141 -4.97 -4.73 12.21
N ASN A 142 -5.62 -5.28 13.22
CA ASN A 142 -5.72 -4.65 14.53
C ASN A 142 -4.35 -4.62 15.23
N SER A 143 -4.21 -3.90 16.32
CA SER A 143 -2.97 -3.79 17.09
C SER A 143 -2.47 -5.13 17.65
N ASP A 144 -3.36 -6.09 17.87
CA ASP A 144 -3.01 -7.47 18.27
C ASP A 144 -2.56 -8.36 17.10
N GLY A 145 -2.64 -7.84 15.86
CA GLY A 145 -2.28 -8.55 14.64
C GLY A 145 -3.45 -9.32 13.99
N SER A 146 -4.63 -9.34 14.58
CA SER A 146 -5.82 -9.93 13.96
C SER A 146 -6.20 -9.18 12.68
N VAL A 147 -6.56 -9.90 11.62
CA VAL A 147 -6.92 -9.29 10.34
C VAL A 147 -8.30 -8.66 10.43
N ILE A 148 -8.39 -7.37 10.16
CA ILE A 148 -9.66 -6.64 10.07
C ILE A 148 -10.23 -6.78 8.67
N SER A 149 -9.41 -6.51 7.65
CA SER A 149 -9.80 -6.61 6.25
C SER A 149 -8.59 -6.91 5.37
N GLU A 150 -8.81 -7.63 4.27
CA GLU A 150 -7.78 -8.00 3.33
C GLU A 150 -8.35 -8.03 1.92
N LYS A 151 -7.54 -7.59 0.94
CA LYS A 151 -7.88 -7.66 -0.47
C LYS A 151 -6.68 -8.13 -1.27
N GLU A 152 -6.92 -9.13 -2.12
CA GLU A 152 -5.97 -9.61 -3.11
C GLU A 152 -6.27 -8.99 -4.48
N TYR A 153 -5.20 -8.64 -5.19
CA TYR A 153 -5.22 -8.14 -6.55
C TYR A 153 -4.30 -9.02 -7.40
N ASP A 154 -4.81 -9.56 -8.44
CA ASP A 154 -4.07 -10.32 -9.46
C ASP A 154 -3.82 -9.48 -10.71
N LYS A 155 -3.33 -10.10 -11.77
CA LYS A 155 -3.03 -9.44 -13.04
C LYS A 155 -4.22 -8.77 -13.72
N THR A 156 -5.45 -9.12 -13.36
CA THR A 156 -6.65 -8.50 -13.97
C THR A 156 -6.73 -7.00 -13.69
N VAL A 157 -6.07 -6.52 -12.63
CA VAL A 157 -5.95 -5.08 -12.35
C VAL A 157 -5.26 -4.31 -13.48
N LEU A 158 -4.47 -4.98 -14.33
CA LEU A 158 -3.80 -4.37 -15.48
C LEU A 158 -4.74 -4.14 -16.66
N ASP A 159 -5.78 -4.97 -16.80
CA ASP A 159 -6.72 -4.95 -17.93
C ASP A 159 -7.80 -3.86 -17.75
N GLU A 160 -8.02 -3.41 -16.52
CA GLU A 160 -9.00 -2.37 -16.26
C GLU A 160 -8.47 -1.02 -16.75
N SER A 161 -9.02 -0.55 -17.88
CA SER A 161 -8.86 0.83 -18.32
C SER A 161 -9.48 1.74 -17.25
N VAL A 162 -8.65 2.58 -16.63
CA VAL A 162 -9.13 3.59 -15.66
C VAL A 162 -10.15 4.46 -16.39
N SER A 163 -11.43 4.23 -16.13
CA SER A 163 -12.49 5.14 -16.55
C SER A 163 -12.30 6.44 -15.76
N GLN A 164 -11.53 7.35 -16.35
CA GLN A 164 -11.47 8.73 -15.85
C GLN A 164 -12.81 9.37 -16.18
N ASN A 165 -13.67 9.50 -15.17
CA ASN A 165 -14.79 10.42 -15.18
C ASN A 165 -14.41 11.69 -14.43
#